data_98ac16304bb817f113574e32c5d43391
#
_entry.id   98ac16304bb817f113574e32c5d43391
#
_cell.length_a   1.000
_cell.length_b   1.000
_cell.length_c   1.000
_cell.angle_alpha   90.00
_cell.angle_beta   90.00
_cell.angle_gamma   90.00
#
_symmetry.space_group_name_H-M   'P 1'
#
loop_
_entity.id
_entity.type
_entity.pdbx_description
1 polymer ?
#
loop_
_entity_poly.entity_id
_entity_poly.type
_entity_poly.pdbx_seq_one_letter_code
_entity_poly.pdbx_strand_id
1 'polypeptide(L)'
;MARVNIKGLEAEIAAKGYKIFKPAAERRVRNVLESEAKKLMVDFESHPVTEEIDEGPNASNKSNSLGGYGNLFSFMGFESGSDPISPIRSLLAKSIQIKSFRKKRNRLGFKLRFTVPTKEQIDAISPMRWSTDSWTDAVEKGISGL
;
A
#
# COMPACT_ATOMS: atom_id res chain seq x y z
N MET A 1 49.63 30.54 9.47
CA MET A 1 48.88 29.37 8.92
C MET A 1 47.38 29.59 9.13
N ALA A 2 46.62 29.75 8.06
CA ALA A 2 45.15 29.90 8.14
C ALA A 2 44.53 28.54 8.49
N ARG A 3 43.84 28.43 9.63
CA ARG A 3 43.05 27.24 9.98
C ARG A 3 41.75 27.26 9.18
N VAL A 4 41.63 26.40 8.22
CA VAL A 4 40.35 26.16 7.50
C VAL A 4 39.36 25.52 8.45
N ASN A 5 38.23 26.17 8.69
CA ASN A 5 37.16 25.63 9.53
C ASN A 5 36.36 24.59 8.73
N ILE A 6 36.78 23.32 8.78
CA ILE A 6 36.21 22.21 8.03
C ILE A 6 34.70 21.99 8.35
N LYS A 7 34.31 22.23 9.61
CA LYS A 7 32.88 22.06 10.00
C LYS A 7 31.94 23.05 9.31
N GLY A 8 32.38 24.28 9.12
CA GLY A 8 31.63 25.31 8.36
C GLY A 8 31.51 24.94 6.89
N LEU A 9 32.60 24.44 6.29
CA LEU A 9 32.67 24.05 4.89
C LEU A 9 31.73 22.85 4.61
N GLU A 10 31.70 21.83 5.46
CA GLU A 10 30.81 20.70 5.34
C GLU A 10 29.33 21.12 5.37
N ALA A 11 28.94 22.01 6.28
CA ALA A 11 27.61 22.56 6.36
C ALA A 11 27.20 23.35 5.10
N GLU A 12 28.13 24.11 4.55
CA GLU A 12 27.91 24.91 3.33
C GLU A 12 27.78 24.00 2.09
N ILE A 13 28.65 23.00 1.94
CA ILE A 13 28.57 22.00 0.88
C ILE A 13 27.24 21.22 0.97
N ALA A 14 26.82 20.81 2.17
CA ALA A 14 25.57 20.11 2.38
C ALA A 14 24.36 21.01 2.03
N ALA A 15 24.40 22.31 2.34
CA ALA A 15 23.33 23.24 2.01
C ALA A 15 23.23 23.51 0.51
N LYS A 16 24.35 23.74 -0.17
CA LYS A 16 24.41 23.94 -1.63
C LYS A 16 24.05 22.68 -2.39
N GLY A 17 24.61 21.54 -1.99
CA GLY A 17 24.29 20.23 -2.57
C GLY A 17 22.82 19.89 -2.45
N TYR A 18 22.19 20.19 -1.31
CA TYR A 18 20.75 19.96 -1.13
C TYR A 18 19.91 20.74 -2.17
N LYS A 19 20.22 22.02 -2.40
CA LYS A 19 19.47 22.84 -3.38
C LYS A 19 19.60 22.29 -4.81
N ILE A 20 20.77 21.80 -5.18
CA ILE A 20 21.04 21.25 -6.51
C ILE A 20 20.37 19.88 -6.71
N PHE A 21 20.52 18.98 -5.73
CA PHE A 21 20.07 17.59 -5.90
C PHE A 21 18.61 17.35 -5.50
N LYS A 22 18.00 18.22 -4.69
CA LYS A 22 16.62 18.05 -4.22
C LYS A 22 15.62 17.81 -5.35
N PRO A 23 15.55 18.61 -6.43
CA PRO A 23 14.53 18.43 -7.46
C PRO A 23 14.66 17.09 -8.19
N ALA A 24 15.90 16.68 -8.47
CA ALA A 24 16.17 15.40 -9.13
C ALA A 24 15.86 14.21 -8.21
N ALA A 25 16.26 14.27 -6.95
CA ALA A 25 15.97 13.23 -5.96
C ALA A 25 14.46 13.10 -5.70
N GLU A 26 13.75 14.22 -5.56
CA GLU A 26 12.32 14.24 -5.33
C GLU A 26 11.55 13.65 -6.51
N ARG A 27 11.92 14.02 -7.73
CA ARG A 27 11.37 13.43 -8.96
C ARG A 27 11.62 11.91 -9.03
N ARG A 28 12.85 11.48 -8.76
CA ARG A 28 13.20 10.05 -8.77
C ARG A 28 12.39 9.25 -7.76
N VAL A 29 12.25 9.76 -6.54
CA VAL A 29 11.45 9.12 -5.49
C VAL A 29 9.99 9.05 -5.88
N ARG A 30 9.43 10.12 -6.44
CA ARG A 30 8.04 10.14 -6.92
C ARG A 30 7.82 9.08 -8.00
N ASN A 31 8.67 9.01 -9.01
CA ASN A 31 8.55 8.01 -10.07
C ASN A 31 8.64 6.57 -9.54
N VAL A 32 9.53 6.32 -8.56
CA VAL A 32 9.62 4.99 -7.94
C VAL A 32 8.35 4.66 -7.18
N LEU A 33 7.83 5.58 -6.35
CA LEU A 33 6.58 5.33 -5.60
C LEU A 33 5.38 5.13 -6.53
N GLU A 34 5.27 5.90 -7.60
CA GLU A 34 4.21 5.72 -8.60
C GLU A 34 4.32 4.36 -9.31
N SER A 35 5.55 3.93 -9.62
CA SER A 35 5.78 2.60 -10.21
C SER A 35 5.41 1.48 -9.25
N GLU A 36 5.81 1.57 -7.98
CA GLU A 36 5.48 0.56 -6.98
C GLU A 36 3.98 0.56 -6.64
N ALA A 37 3.33 1.72 -6.61
CA ALA A 37 1.88 1.80 -6.46
C ALA A 37 1.12 1.10 -7.60
N LYS A 38 1.60 1.27 -8.83
CA LYS A 38 1.02 0.55 -9.99
C LYS A 38 1.22 -0.95 -9.90
N LYS A 39 2.41 -1.42 -9.50
CA LYS A 39 2.66 -2.85 -9.28
C LYS A 39 1.73 -3.41 -8.20
N LEU A 40 1.62 -2.73 -7.06
CA LEU A 40 0.71 -3.14 -5.99
C LEU A 40 -0.73 -3.28 -6.49
N MET A 41 -1.20 -2.35 -7.33
CA MET A 41 -2.55 -2.46 -7.91
C MET A 41 -2.67 -3.66 -8.84
N VAL A 42 -1.68 -3.92 -9.68
CA VAL A 42 -1.67 -5.09 -10.57
C VAL A 42 -1.67 -6.39 -9.75
N ASP A 43 -0.82 -6.47 -8.72
CA ASP A 43 -0.71 -7.64 -7.84
C ASP A 43 -2.02 -7.87 -7.08
N PHE A 44 -2.67 -6.79 -6.61
CA PHE A 44 -3.96 -6.86 -5.95
C PHE A 44 -5.07 -7.34 -6.89
N GLU A 45 -5.18 -6.77 -8.09
CA GLU A 45 -6.21 -7.14 -9.06
C GLU A 45 -6.05 -8.58 -9.58
N SER A 46 -4.82 -9.04 -9.76
CA SER A 46 -4.52 -10.40 -10.23
C SER A 46 -4.43 -11.44 -9.12
N HIS A 47 -4.64 -11.04 -7.87
CA HIS A 47 -4.61 -11.98 -6.76
C HIS A 47 -5.82 -12.92 -6.83
N PRO A 48 -5.65 -14.27 -6.74
CA PRO A 48 -6.74 -15.22 -6.91
C PRO A 48 -7.95 -14.96 -6.00
N VAL A 49 -7.74 -14.50 -4.78
CA VAL A 49 -8.82 -14.11 -3.84
C VAL A 49 -9.59 -12.90 -4.37
N THR A 50 -8.87 -11.89 -4.88
CA THR A 50 -9.50 -10.68 -5.42
C THR A 50 -10.33 -11.01 -6.65
N GLU A 51 -9.77 -11.78 -7.59
CA GLU A 51 -10.50 -12.22 -8.79
C GLU A 51 -11.75 -13.04 -8.44
N GLU A 52 -11.62 -13.98 -7.49
CA GLU A 52 -12.75 -14.84 -7.09
C GLU A 52 -13.88 -14.02 -6.45
N ILE A 53 -13.56 -13.04 -5.62
CA ILE A 53 -14.57 -12.18 -5.00
C ILE A 53 -15.17 -11.20 -6.02
N ASP A 54 -14.35 -10.63 -6.91
CA ASP A 54 -14.79 -9.64 -7.92
C ASP A 54 -15.71 -10.28 -8.98
N GLU A 55 -15.49 -11.56 -9.33
CA GLU A 55 -16.37 -12.32 -10.23
C GLU A 55 -17.73 -12.65 -9.63
N GLY A 56 -17.89 -12.51 -8.31
CA GLY A 56 -19.16 -12.63 -7.63
C GLY A 56 -19.64 -14.07 -7.37
N PRO A 57 -20.97 -14.29 -7.23
CA PRO A 57 -21.53 -15.55 -6.73
C PRO A 57 -21.33 -16.75 -7.66
N ASN A 58 -21.03 -16.52 -8.92
CA ASN A 58 -20.80 -17.56 -9.92
C ASN A 58 -19.31 -17.83 -10.18
N ALA A 59 -18.43 -17.21 -9.43
CA ALA A 59 -16.99 -17.43 -9.55
C ALA A 59 -16.62 -18.89 -9.28
N SER A 60 -15.64 -19.39 -10.02
CA SER A 60 -14.98 -20.65 -9.67
C SER A 60 -14.07 -20.43 -8.45
N ASN A 61 -13.79 -21.51 -7.68
CA ASN A 61 -12.85 -21.45 -6.56
C ASN A 61 -11.40 -21.31 -7.05
N LYS A 62 -11.05 -20.10 -7.50
CA LYS A 62 -9.72 -19.78 -8.04
C LYS A 62 -8.65 -19.74 -6.96
N SER A 63 -9.00 -19.25 -5.78
CA SER A 63 -8.07 -19.11 -4.65
C SER A 63 -7.76 -20.43 -3.97
N ASN A 64 -8.58 -21.44 -4.20
CA ASN A 64 -8.55 -22.74 -3.48
C ASN A 64 -8.64 -22.59 -1.94
N SER A 65 -9.10 -21.45 -1.44
CA SER A 65 -9.18 -21.16 -0.01
C SER A 65 -10.20 -22.02 0.72
N LEU A 66 -11.20 -22.55 -0.02
CA LEU A 66 -12.27 -23.39 0.51
C LEU A 66 -12.08 -24.88 0.17
N GLY A 67 -10.88 -25.33 -0.16
CA GLY A 67 -10.60 -26.73 -0.45
C GLY A 67 -11.38 -27.30 -1.64
N GLY A 68 -11.84 -26.47 -2.58
CA GLY A 68 -12.57 -26.85 -3.77
C GLY A 68 -14.11 -26.82 -3.64
N TYR A 69 -14.64 -26.35 -2.50
CA TYR A 69 -16.09 -26.24 -2.28
C TYR A 69 -16.57 -24.78 -2.34
N GLY A 70 -17.50 -24.49 -3.26
CA GLY A 70 -18.09 -23.15 -3.39
C GLY A 70 -17.10 -22.09 -3.88
N ASN A 71 -17.39 -20.84 -3.52
CA ASN A 71 -16.52 -19.70 -3.78
C ASN A 71 -16.53 -18.72 -2.61
N LEU A 72 -15.49 -17.88 -2.52
CA LEU A 72 -15.30 -16.92 -1.42
C LEU A 72 -16.41 -15.88 -1.36
N PHE A 73 -16.93 -15.39 -2.49
CA PHE A 73 -18.00 -14.41 -2.52
C PHE A 73 -19.24 -14.89 -1.76
N SER A 74 -19.71 -16.09 -2.09
CA SER A 74 -20.89 -16.70 -1.44
C SER A 74 -20.57 -17.12 0.00
N PHE A 75 -19.37 -17.65 0.24
CA PHE A 75 -18.94 -18.06 1.57
C PHE A 75 -18.88 -16.88 2.55
N MET A 76 -18.37 -15.72 2.11
CA MET A 76 -18.34 -14.48 2.89
C MET A 76 -19.74 -13.82 3.03
N GLY A 77 -20.77 -14.37 2.39
CA GLY A 77 -22.15 -13.89 2.47
C GLY A 77 -22.37 -12.54 1.82
N PHE A 78 -21.60 -12.21 0.80
CA PHE A 78 -21.83 -10.99 0.04
C PHE A 78 -23.13 -11.09 -0.73
N GLU A 79 -23.86 -9.96 -0.83
CA GLU A 79 -25.07 -9.89 -1.61
C GLU A 79 -24.75 -9.92 -3.11
N SER A 80 -25.58 -10.63 -3.87
CA SER A 80 -25.48 -10.62 -5.33
C SER A 80 -25.59 -9.18 -5.84
N GLY A 81 -24.61 -8.77 -6.67
CA GLY A 81 -24.50 -7.41 -7.18
C GLY A 81 -23.75 -6.42 -6.25
N SER A 82 -23.29 -6.83 -5.07
CA SER A 82 -22.37 -6.01 -4.28
C SER A 82 -20.95 -6.07 -4.85
N ASP A 83 -20.17 -5.02 -4.58
CA ASP A 83 -18.75 -4.91 -4.98
C ASP A 83 -17.90 -4.72 -3.72
N PRO A 84 -17.51 -5.81 -3.03
CA PRO A 84 -16.71 -5.73 -1.81
C PRO A 84 -15.24 -5.36 -2.07
N ILE A 85 -14.77 -5.45 -3.31
CA ILE A 85 -13.39 -5.13 -3.69
C ILE A 85 -13.20 -3.64 -3.95
N SER A 86 -14.21 -2.94 -4.45
CA SER A 86 -14.13 -1.51 -4.83
C SER A 86 -13.66 -0.58 -3.69
N PRO A 87 -14.10 -0.73 -2.43
CA PRO A 87 -13.56 0.09 -1.32
C PRO A 87 -12.06 -0.09 -1.12
N ILE A 88 -11.56 -1.32 -1.18
CA ILE A 88 -10.11 -1.60 -1.04
C ILE A 88 -9.34 -1.04 -2.23
N ARG A 89 -9.81 -1.28 -3.45
CA ARG A 89 -9.26 -0.70 -4.68
C ARG A 89 -9.13 0.83 -4.56
N SER A 90 -10.17 1.50 -4.09
CA SER A 90 -10.19 2.95 -3.86
C SER A 90 -9.21 3.40 -2.78
N LEU A 91 -9.09 2.64 -1.70
CA LEU A 91 -8.13 2.92 -0.62
C LEU A 91 -6.69 2.78 -1.13
N LEU A 92 -6.35 1.70 -1.80
CA LEU A 92 -5.02 1.47 -2.36
C LEU A 92 -4.62 2.58 -3.34
N ALA A 93 -5.52 2.96 -4.26
CA ALA A 93 -5.26 4.02 -5.24
C ALA A 93 -4.96 5.38 -4.62
N LYS A 94 -5.52 5.69 -3.44
CA LYS A 94 -5.40 7.00 -2.78
C LYS A 94 -4.35 7.06 -1.69
N SER A 95 -3.89 5.93 -1.18
CA SER A 95 -3.13 5.88 0.09
C SER A 95 -1.64 6.08 -0.06
N ILE A 96 -1.07 5.76 -1.22
CA ILE A 96 0.39 5.90 -1.43
C ILE A 96 0.71 7.34 -1.81
N GLN A 97 1.08 8.13 -0.81
CA GLN A 97 1.36 9.56 -0.98
C GLN A 97 2.62 9.99 -0.25
N ILE A 98 3.42 10.85 -0.89
CA ILE A 98 4.54 11.52 -0.23
C ILE A 98 4.00 12.58 0.72
N LYS A 99 4.24 12.42 2.01
CA LYS A 99 3.86 13.41 3.04
C LYS A 99 4.93 14.46 3.25
N SER A 100 6.20 14.09 3.18
CA SER A 100 7.29 15.06 3.28
C SER A 100 8.58 14.56 2.65
N PHE A 101 9.33 15.51 2.09
CA PHE A 101 10.66 15.30 1.57
C PHE A 101 11.56 16.40 2.14
N ARG A 102 12.46 16.05 3.09
CA ARG A 102 13.27 17.00 3.85
C ARG A 102 14.74 16.61 3.83
N LYS A 103 15.65 17.59 3.90
CA LYS A 103 17.08 17.31 4.08
C LYS A 103 17.34 16.68 5.46
N LYS A 104 18.34 15.81 5.52
CA LYS A 104 18.90 15.37 6.82
C LYS A 104 19.71 16.52 7.43
N ARG A 105 19.62 16.66 8.75
CA ARG A 105 20.41 17.63 9.51
C ARG A 105 21.88 17.18 9.50
N ASN A 106 22.80 18.10 9.13
CA ASN A 106 24.26 17.89 9.16
C ASN A 106 24.81 16.76 8.26
N ARG A 107 24.06 16.28 7.27
CA ARG A 107 24.52 15.25 6.32
C ARG A 107 23.94 15.50 4.93
N LEU A 108 24.70 15.14 3.90
CA LEU A 108 24.18 15.01 2.54
C LEU A 108 23.16 13.85 2.53
N GLY A 109 21.90 14.17 2.28
CA GLY A 109 20.85 13.17 2.20
C GLY A 109 19.46 13.73 2.47
N PHE A 110 18.47 12.89 2.21
CA PHE A 110 17.05 13.24 2.33
C PHE A 110 16.35 12.31 3.31
N LYS A 111 15.32 12.83 3.97
CA LYS A 111 14.36 12.06 4.74
C LYS A 111 13.02 12.13 4.03
N LEU A 112 12.56 10.98 3.59
CA LEU A 112 11.26 10.79 2.99
C LEU A 112 10.28 10.29 4.04
N ARG A 113 9.05 10.81 4.02
CA ARG A 113 7.88 10.22 4.67
C ARG A 113 6.81 10.02 3.62
N PHE A 114 6.27 8.84 3.56
CA PHE A 114 5.13 8.50 2.72
C PHE A 114 4.11 7.71 3.54
N THR A 115 2.87 7.66 3.07
CA THR A 115 1.82 6.83 3.66
C THR A 115 1.58 5.61 2.81
N VAL A 116 1.20 4.53 3.46
CA VAL A 116 0.61 3.32 2.88
C VAL A 116 -0.65 3.01 3.67
N PRO A 117 -1.61 2.25 3.13
CA PRO A 117 -2.74 1.77 3.90
C PRO A 117 -2.25 0.95 5.10
N THR A 118 -2.90 1.12 6.23
CA THR A 118 -2.67 0.25 7.39
C THR A 118 -3.69 -0.88 7.37
N LYS A 119 -3.39 -1.97 8.10
CA LYS A 119 -4.33 -3.10 8.27
C LYS A 119 -5.68 -2.61 8.80
N GLU A 120 -5.66 -1.77 9.82
CA GLU A 120 -6.88 -1.23 10.45
C GLU A 120 -7.74 -0.43 9.46
N GLN A 121 -7.11 0.25 8.51
CA GLN A 121 -7.85 0.99 7.47
C GLN A 121 -8.48 0.04 6.44
N ILE A 122 -7.83 -1.07 6.14
CA ILE A 122 -8.37 -2.10 5.25
C ILE A 122 -9.52 -2.81 5.95
N ASP A 123 -9.33 -3.24 7.19
CA ASP A 123 -10.34 -3.94 7.99
C ASP A 123 -11.60 -3.10 8.18
N ALA A 124 -11.45 -1.79 8.42
CA ALA A 124 -12.57 -0.87 8.61
C ALA A 124 -13.48 -0.73 7.38
N ILE A 125 -12.97 -0.99 6.17
CA ILE A 125 -13.74 -0.91 4.92
C ILE A 125 -14.12 -2.25 4.34
N SER A 126 -13.83 -3.34 5.04
CA SER A 126 -14.08 -4.72 4.63
C SER A 126 -14.87 -5.51 5.68
N PRO A 127 -16.02 -4.99 6.17
CA PRO A 127 -16.80 -5.66 7.20
C PRO A 127 -17.42 -6.97 6.71
N MET A 128 -17.50 -7.96 7.61
CA MET A 128 -18.35 -9.13 7.41
C MET A 128 -19.75 -8.91 7.98
N ARG A 129 -20.78 -9.46 7.33
CA ARG A 129 -22.18 -9.27 7.76
C ARG A 129 -22.54 -10.02 9.04
N TRP A 130 -21.89 -11.13 9.33
CA TRP A 130 -22.19 -12.01 10.47
C TRP A 130 -21.15 -11.99 11.57
N SER A 131 -20.10 -11.18 11.43
CA SER A 131 -19.00 -11.07 12.40
C SER A 131 -18.63 -9.62 12.62
N THR A 132 -18.00 -9.34 13.75
CA THR A 132 -17.32 -8.06 14.01
C THR A 132 -15.99 -7.94 13.30
N ASP A 133 -15.48 -9.05 12.74
CA ASP A 133 -14.21 -9.10 12.02
C ASP A 133 -14.38 -8.63 10.58
N SER A 134 -13.27 -8.26 9.95
CA SER A 134 -13.24 -7.97 8.53
C SER A 134 -13.09 -9.25 7.71
N TRP A 135 -13.63 -9.27 6.50
CA TRP A 135 -13.43 -10.40 5.61
C TRP A 135 -11.97 -10.53 5.14
N THR A 136 -11.23 -9.40 5.06
CA THR A 136 -9.79 -9.40 4.75
C THR A 136 -8.97 -10.07 5.84
N ASP A 137 -9.30 -9.81 7.10
CA ASP A 137 -8.65 -10.46 8.24
C ASP A 137 -8.96 -11.96 8.29
N ALA A 138 -10.20 -12.35 7.97
CA ALA A 138 -10.59 -13.76 7.89
C ALA A 138 -9.82 -14.51 6.79
N VAL A 139 -9.63 -13.90 5.62
CA VAL A 139 -8.83 -14.48 4.53
C VAL A 139 -7.35 -14.59 4.93
N GLU A 140 -6.79 -13.55 5.57
CA GLU A 140 -5.38 -13.52 5.99
C GLU A 140 -5.06 -14.60 7.04
N LYS A 141 -5.93 -14.78 8.02
CA LYS A 141 -5.77 -15.79 9.08
C LYS A 141 -6.01 -17.21 8.60
N GLY A 142 -6.47 -17.38 7.40
CA GLY A 142 -7.07 -18.61 6.92
C GLY A 142 -8.46 -18.79 7.53
N ILE A 143 -9.38 -19.28 6.74
CA ILE A 143 -10.75 -19.55 7.17
C ILE A 143 -10.75 -20.86 8.00
N SER A 144 -9.90 -20.90 9.01
CA SER A 144 -9.77 -22.01 9.92
C SER A 144 -10.62 -21.73 11.16
N GLY A 145 -11.84 -22.24 11.15
CA GLY A 145 -12.69 -22.13 12.32
C GLY A 145 -14.18 -22.16 12.01
N LEU A 146 -14.57 -22.99 11.05
CA LEU A 146 -15.92 -23.54 10.92
C LEU A 146 -15.89 -25.01 11.20
#